data_86144a709e5a5c7771f3c02e845ef5a0
#
_entry.id   86144a709e5a5c7771f3c02e845ef5a0
#
_cell.length_a   1.000
_cell.length_b   1.000
_cell.length_c   1.000
_cell.angle_alpha   90.00
_cell.angle_beta   90.00
_cell.angle_gamma   90.00
#
_symmetry.space_group_name_H-M   'P 1'
#
loop_
_entity.id
_entity.type
_entity.pdbx_description
1 polymer ?
#
loop_
_entity_poly.entity_id
_entity_poly.type
_entity_poly.pdbx_seq_one_letter_code
_entity_poly.pdbx_strand_id
1 'polypeptide(L)'
;MLAKKEIEDLADKKEYVKVFNYFHDEYTEMMKEFLTRHEVKINEDDCLINYIVKTRCFMPKYTNYTIPISNAMYDENLPENIKYDMLINSYPVVRNMFSK
;
A
#
# COMPACT_ATOMS: atom_id res chain seq x y z
N MET A 1 -5.21 -13.50 1.18
CA MET A 1 -5.81 -12.15 1.24
C MET A 1 -7.11 -12.20 2.02
N LEU A 2 -7.32 -11.25 2.91
CA LEU A 2 -8.62 -11.13 3.60
C LEU A 2 -9.72 -10.78 2.59
N ALA A 3 -10.90 -11.36 2.76
CA ALA A 3 -12.04 -11.02 1.94
C ALA A 3 -12.44 -9.55 2.18
N LYS A 4 -12.95 -8.90 1.14
CA LYS A 4 -13.42 -7.52 1.24
C LYS A 4 -14.39 -7.32 2.41
N LYS A 5 -15.28 -8.30 2.63
CA LYS A 5 -16.24 -8.27 3.73
C LYS A 5 -15.56 -8.25 5.10
N GLU A 6 -14.48 -9.01 5.27
CA GLU A 6 -13.74 -9.04 6.54
C GLU A 6 -13.11 -7.68 6.83
N ILE A 7 -12.58 -7.02 5.79
CA ILE A 7 -11.99 -5.69 5.91
C ILE A 7 -13.08 -4.67 6.27
N GLU A 8 -14.23 -4.74 5.61
CA GLU A 8 -15.37 -3.86 5.90
C GLU A 8 -15.89 -4.06 7.32
N ASP A 9 -15.96 -5.30 7.80
CA ASP A 9 -16.37 -5.62 9.16
C ASP A 9 -15.41 -5.02 10.20
N LEU A 10 -14.10 -5.09 9.95
CA LEU A 10 -13.10 -4.48 10.83
C LEU A 10 -13.27 -2.97 10.87
N ALA A 11 -13.51 -2.33 9.72
CA ALA A 11 -13.71 -0.89 9.64
C ALA A 11 -15.01 -0.48 10.35
N ASP A 12 -16.08 -1.26 10.21
CA ASP A 12 -17.35 -1.01 10.89
C ASP A 12 -17.20 -1.06 12.42
N LYS A 13 -16.31 -1.91 12.91
CA LYS A 13 -15.97 -2.00 14.34
C LYS A 13 -14.95 -0.97 14.76
N LYS A 14 -14.49 -0.11 13.85
CA LYS A 14 -13.44 0.88 14.05
C LYS A 14 -12.10 0.27 14.48
N GLU A 15 -11.82 -0.95 14.04
CA GLU A 15 -10.55 -1.62 14.29
C GLU A 15 -9.54 -1.24 13.18
N TYR A 16 -9.34 0.06 12.99
CA TYR A 16 -8.53 0.61 11.89
C TYR A 16 -7.05 0.19 11.95
N VAL A 17 -6.49 0.00 13.14
CA VAL A 17 -5.10 -0.44 13.27
C VAL A 17 -4.89 -1.78 12.56
N LYS A 18 -5.82 -2.71 12.74
CA LYS A 18 -5.75 -4.02 12.07
C LYS A 18 -5.87 -3.89 10.55
N VAL A 19 -6.76 -3.00 10.09
CA VAL A 19 -6.94 -2.74 8.66
C VAL A 19 -5.68 -2.13 8.07
N PHE A 20 -5.10 -1.13 8.73
CA PHE A 20 -3.88 -0.47 8.25
C PHE A 20 -2.69 -1.42 8.23
N ASN A 21 -2.52 -2.25 9.24
CA ASN A 21 -1.46 -3.26 9.27
C ASN A 21 -1.62 -4.26 8.13
N TYR A 22 -2.84 -4.68 7.85
CA TYR A 22 -3.14 -5.56 6.73
C TYR A 22 -2.72 -4.94 5.39
N PHE A 23 -3.15 -3.70 5.12
CA PHE A 23 -2.79 -3.02 3.88
C PHE A 23 -1.30 -2.71 3.80
N HIS A 24 -0.68 -2.35 4.93
CA HIS A 24 0.77 -2.14 4.98
C HIS A 24 1.50 -3.38 4.48
N ASP A 25 1.13 -4.56 4.98
CA ASP A 25 1.78 -5.81 4.60
C ASP A 25 1.48 -6.17 3.13
N GLU A 26 0.25 -5.99 2.69
CA GLU A 26 -0.15 -6.25 1.31
C GLU A 26 0.62 -5.37 0.32
N TYR A 27 0.69 -4.07 0.58
CA TYR A 27 1.41 -3.16 -0.29
C TYR A 27 2.92 -3.41 -0.26
N THR A 28 3.46 -3.73 0.91
CA THR A 28 4.88 -4.07 1.05
C THR A 28 5.23 -5.27 0.17
N GLU A 29 4.45 -6.34 0.25
CA GLU A 29 4.69 -7.55 -0.56
C GLU A 29 4.53 -7.27 -2.06
N MET A 30 3.50 -6.53 -2.46
CA MET A 30 3.31 -6.16 -3.87
C MET A 30 4.52 -5.44 -4.45
N MET A 31 5.00 -4.42 -3.74
CA MET A 31 6.12 -3.61 -4.20
C MET A 31 7.42 -4.38 -4.20
N LYS A 32 7.64 -5.20 -3.17
CA LYS A 32 8.81 -6.06 -3.08
C LYS A 32 8.87 -7.02 -4.27
N GLU A 33 7.76 -7.70 -4.57
CA GLU A 33 7.67 -8.61 -5.70
C GLU A 33 7.88 -7.89 -7.04
N PHE A 34 7.27 -6.72 -7.20
CA PHE A 34 7.42 -5.91 -8.40
C PHE A 34 8.88 -5.52 -8.63
N LEU A 35 9.54 -4.97 -7.61
CA LEU A 35 10.92 -4.54 -7.70
C LEU A 35 11.85 -5.73 -7.97
N THR A 36 11.60 -6.86 -7.32
CA THR A 36 12.39 -8.08 -7.52
C THR A 36 12.23 -8.61 -8.96
N ARG A 37 11.02 -8.64 -9.50
CA ARG A 37 10.77 -9.07 -10.88
C ARG A 37 11.49 -8.20 -11.90
N HIS A 38 11.61 -6.91 -11.62
CA HIS A 38 12.26 -5.95 -12.49
C HIS A 38 13.75 -5.75 -12.18
N GLU A 39 14.31 -6.64 -11.36
CA GLU A 39 15.73 -6.66 -11.01
C GLU A 39 16.22 -5.37 -10.33
N VAL A 40 15.32 -4.68 -9.64
CA VAL A 40 15.68 -3.51 -8.82
C VAL A 40 16.21 -4.01 -7.48
N LYS A 41 17.39 -3.55 -7.09
CA LYS A 41 18.04 -3.98 -5.85
C LYS A 41 17.25 -3.50 -4.64
N ILE A 42 16.95 -4.43 -3.71
CA ILE A 42 16.34 -4.14 -2.42
C ILE A 42 17.29 -4.61 -1.30
N ASN A 43 17.14 -4.00 -0.12
CA ASN A 43 17.93 -4.35 1.07
C ASN A 43 17.03 -5.08 2.07
N GLU A 44 17.62 -5.91 2.93
CA GLU A 44 16.86 -6.70 3.92
C GLU A 44 16.04 -5.84 4.89
N ASP A 45 16.58 -4.68 5.25
CA ASP A 45 15.94 -3.77 6.20
C ASP A 45 15.07 -2.70 5.53
N ASP A 46 14.83 -2.81 4.21
CA ASP A 46 13.92 -1.91 3.52
C ASP A 46 12.49 -2.10 4.04
N CYS A 47 11.81 -0.98 4.27
CA CYS A 47 10.40 -0.95 4.65
C CYS A 47 9.56 -0.36 3.51
N LEU A 48 8.25 -0.22 3.74
CA LEU A 48 7.32 0.24 2.70
C LEU A 48 7.74 1.58 2.08
N ILE A 49 8.17 2.55 2.89
CA ILE A 49 8.60 3.85 2.35
C ILE A 49 9.80 3.72 1.40
N ASN A 50 10.74 2.82 1.71
CA ASN A 50 11.88 2.57 0.83
C ASN A 50 11.42 1.98 -0.50
N TYR A 51 10.48 1.05 -0.48
CA TYR A 51 9.93 0.45 -1.70
C TYR A 51 9.16 1.48 -2.53
N ILE A 52 8.40 2.36 -1.88
CA ILE A 52 7.69 3.45 -2.57
C ILE A 52 8.69 4.35 -3.30
N VAL A 53 9.75 4.79 -2.62
CA VAL A 53 10.80 5.64 -3.21
C VAL A 53 11.46 4.94 -4.38
N LYS A 54 11.86 3.69 -4.21
CA LYS A 54 12.52 2.89 -5.27
C LYS A 54 11.60 2.70 -6.48
N THR A 55 10.32 2.44 -6.24
CA THR A 55 9.34 2.29 -7.31
C THR A 55 9.19 3.58 -8.11
N ARG A 56 9.10 4.73 -7.44
CA ARG A 56 9.00 6.04 -8.09
C ARG A 56 10.25 6.38 -8.90
N CYS A 57 11.44 6.04 -8.38
CA CYS A 57 12.69 6.25 -9.10
C CYS A 57 12.81 5.36 -10.32
N PHE A 58 12.42 4.09 -10.20
CA PHE A 58 12.46 3.11 -11.29
C PHE A 58 11.40 3.40 -12.37
N MET A 59 10.18 3.69 -11.95
CA MET A 59 9.05 3.98 -12.83
C MET A 59 8.32 5.23 -12.34
N PRO A 60 8.76 6.44 -12.78
CA PRO A 60 8.15 7.69 -12.31
C PRO A 60 6.63 7.77 -12.50
N LYS A 61 6.09 7.11 -13.51
CA LYS A 61 4.64 7.07 -13.74
C LYS A 61 3.87 6.42 -12.58
N TYR A 62 4.53 5.62 -11.74
CA TYR A 62 3.91 4.98 -10.59
C TYR A 62 3.75 5.92 -9.40
N THR A 63 4.32 7.12 -9.47
CA THR A 63 4.18 8.11 -8.41
C THR A 63 2.71 8.37 -8.08
N ASN A 64 1.88 8.60 -9.10
CA ASN A 64 0.46 8.89 -8.90
C ASN A 64 -0.30 7.72 -8.26
N TYR A 65 0.09 6.49 -8.55
CA TYR A 65 -0.54 5.30 -7.97
C TYR A 65 -0.12 5.05 -6.53
N THR A 66 1.04 5.54 -6.13
CA THR A 66 1.58 5.34 -4.77
C THR A 66 1.25 6.49 -3.82
N ILE A 67 0.81 7.64 -4.33
CA ILE A 67 0.45 8.79 -3.47
C ILE A 67 -0.63 8.44 -2.44
N PRO A 68 -1.76 7.80 -2.80
CA PRO A 68 -2.75 7.44 -1.78
C PRO A 68 -2.20 6.52 -0.69
N ILE A 69 -1.30 5.61 -1.07
CA ILE A 69 -0.69 4.67 -0.11
C ILE A 69 0.20 5.44 0.87
N SER A 70 1.10 6.28 0.35
CA SER A 70 2.01 7.05 1.21
C SER A 70 1.26 8.02 2.11
N ASN A 71 0.21 8.67 1.61
CA ASN A 71 -0.61 9.58 2.41
C ASN A 71 -1.35 8.82 3.51
N ALA A 72 -1.98 7.69 3.18
CA ALA A 72 -2.71 6.90 4.17
C ALA A 72 -1.80 6.34 5.26
N MET A 73 -0.58 5.95 4.91
CA MET A 73 0.35 5.32 5.86
C MET A 73 1.14 6.33 6.70
N TYR A 74 1.45 7.52 6.15
CA TYR A 74 2.42 8.42 6.77
C TYR A 74 1.91 9.83 7.07
N ASP A 75 0.72 10.22 6.59
CA ASP A 75 0.13 11.52 6.91
C ASP A 75 -0.67 11.43 8.20
N GLU A 76 -0.10 11.93 9.29
CA GLU A 76 -0.73 11.88 10.62
C GLU A 76 -1.96 12.80 10.74
N ASN A 77 -2.13 13.73 9.82
CA ASN A 77 -3.24 14.69 9.87
C ASN A 77 -4.53 14.17 9.24
N LEU A 78 -4.48 13.04 8.52
CA LEU A 78 -5.67 12.47 7.92
C LEU A 78 -6.47 11.65 8.93
N PRO A 79 -7.80 11.81 8.99
CA PRO A 79 -8.67 10.97 9.80
C PRO A 79 -8.60 9.50 9.37
N GLU A 80 -8.79 8.59 10.31
CA GLU A 80 -8.70 7.15 10.06
C GLU A 80 -9.69 6.66 9.00
N ASN A 81 -10.92 7.19 8.99
CA ASN A 81 -11.91 6.82 7.99
C ASN A 81 -11.50 7.25 6.58
N ILE A 82 -10.83 8.40 6.45
CA ILE A 82 -10.32 8.87 5.16
C ILE A 82 -9.16 7.98 4.69
N LYS A 83 -8.24 7.65 5.60
CA LYS A 83 -7.14 6.72 5.30
C LYS A 83 -7.68 5.37 4.82
N TYR A 84 -8.70 4.85 5.48
CA TYR A 84 -9.34 3.60 5.10
C TYR A 84 -9.90 3.68 3.68
N ASP A 85 -10.65 4.74 3.37
CA ASP A 85 -11.24 4.93 2.04
C ASP A 85 -10.16 5.00 0.96
N MET A 86 -9.06 5.73 1.23
CA MET A 86 -7.92 5.83 0.30
C MET A 86 -7.30 4.46 0.03
N LEU A 87 -7.10 3.65 1.06
CA LEU A 87 -6.48 2.34 0.92
C LEU A 87 -7.38 1.36 0.18
N ILE A 88 -8.65 1.27 0.55
CA ILE A 88 -9.57 0.30 -0.04
C ILE A 88 -9.90 0.65 -1.50
N ASN A 89 -10.01 1.94 -1.82
CA ASN A 89 -10.32 2.37 -3.17
C ASN A 89 -9.12 2.27 -4.11
N SER A 90 -7.90 2.47 -3.60
CA SER A 90 -6.70 2.36 -4.43
C SER A 90 -6.23 0.91 -4.62
N TYR A 91 -6.61 0.00 -3.73
CA TYR A 91 -6.08 -1.36 -3.72
C TYR A 91 -6.26 -2.11 -5.06
N PRO A 92 -7.47 -2.15 -5.68
CA PRO A 92 -7.63 -2.89 -6.94
C PRO A 92 -6.77 -2.33 -8.07
N VAL A 93 -6.66 -1.01 -8.15
CA VAL A 93 -5.88 -0.33 -9.19
C VAL A 93 -4.38 -0.60 -8.99
N VAL A 94 -3.91 -0.43 -7.76
CA VAL A 94 -2.49 -0.65 -7.42
C VAL A 94 -2.11 -2.11 -7.63
N ARG A 95 -2.94 -3.04 -7.19
CA ARG A 95 -2.69 -4.46 -7.39
C ARG A 95 -2.56 -4.81 -8.87
N ASN A 96 -3.44 -4.27 -9.71
CA ASN A 96 -3.38 -4.48 -11.15
C ASN A 96 -2.09 -3.91 -11.74
N MET A 97 -1.70 -2.71 -11.33
CA MET A 97 -0.47 -2.08 -11.82
C MET A 97 0.78 -2.85 -11.41
N PHE A 98 0.87 -3.30 -10.17
CA PHE A 98 2.05 -4.00 -9.67
C PHE A 98 2.11 -5.47 -10.08
N SER A 99 1.06 -6.03 -10.66
CA SER A 99 1.08 -7.39 -11.21
C SER A 99 1.69 -7.46 -12.62
N LYS A 100 1.94 -6.33 -13.22
CA LYS A 100 2.60 -6.23 -14.53
C LYS A 100 4.11 -6.17 -14.34
#